data_e92e078f1c93983e0e8c24143b6c0ffa
#
_entry.id   e92e078f1c93983e0e8c24143b6c0ffa
#
_cell.length_a   1.000
_cell.length_b   1.000
_cell.length_c   1.000
_cell.angle_alpha   90.00
_cell.angle_beta   90.00
_cell.angle_gamma   90.00
#
_symmetry.space_group_name_H-M   'P 1'
#
loop_
_entity.id
_entity.type
_entity.pdbx_description
1 polymer ?
#
loop_
_entity_poly.entity_id
_entity_poly.type
_entity_poly.pdbx_seq_one_letter_code
_entity_poly.pdbx_strand_id
1 'polypeptide(L)'
;MGFISGFPDSTFRPGQNLTKIQAIVSIVNGLQLSGGNPNVLTVYRDRAQIPSYASEAVAIATQKLLVVNYPQTEILEPLRDITRAEVVALIYQALVTSGKQKPIISPYIVNPDADIPSFSDLKGHWAEGFIRALVSMNLTRGFADGSYQPNQPMTRAQYAALIAAAFNPTAKRSAPEFTDVPKNFWAYKAIQQAAQAGFVGGFNDRTFRPQQNVQRLQVIVSLVNGLSLPAANADVLSGFSDRNSIPDYARTAVATATLQKIIVNYPDPKQIAPTKEATRAEVAAFVYQALVAIGRSPNVNSPYIVSPFAVTKE
;
A
#
# COMPACT_ATOMS: atom_id res chain seq x y z
N MET A 1 9.89 32.94 12.87
CA MET A 1 9.16 31.70 12.49
C MET A 1 8.13 31.42 13.59
N GLY A 2 6.84 31.48 13.28
CA GLY A 2 5.76 31.36 14.29
C GLY A 2 5.06 30.00 14.24
N PHE A 3 5.80 28.90 14.54
CA PHE A 3 5.18 27.59 14.67
C PHE A 3 4.28 27.48 15.91
N ILE A 4 4.65 28.12 16.99
CA ILE A 4 3.96 28.02 18.27
C ILE A 4 3.73 29.46 18.79
N SER A 5 2.49 29.73 19.22
CA SER A 5 2.07 30.96 19.88
C SER A 5 1.40 30.62 21.21
N GLY A 6 1.34 31.59 22.13
CA GLY A 6 0.56 31.46 23.34
C GLY A 6 -0.94 31.68 23.11
N PHE A 7 -1.71 31.59 24.18
CA PHE A 7 -3.13 31.88 24.20
C PHE A 7 -3.40 33.39 24.27
N PRO A 8 -4.63 33.85 23.93
CA PRO A 8 -4.98 35.28 24.00
C PRO A 8 -4.82 35.90 25.39
N ASP A 9 -4.83 35.08 26.44
CA ASP A 9 -4.59 35.48 27.83
C ASP A 9 -3.10 35.58 28.21
N SER A 10 -2.20 35.56 27.20
CA SER A 10 -0.75 35.60 27.37
C SER A 10 -0.13 34.39 28.11
N THR A 11 -0.87 33.27 28.21
CA THR A 11 -0.34 32.01 28.75
C THR A 11 0.16 31.11 27.63
N PHE A 12 1.09 30.17 27.95
CA PHE A 12 1.56 29.16 26.99
C PHE A 12 1.01 27.75 27.25
N ARG A 13 0.70 27.42 28.52
CA ARG A 13 0.10 26.16 28.97
C ARG A 13 0.84 24.90 28.50
N PRO A 14 2.10 24.72 28.87
CA PRO A 14 2.97 23.65 28.35
C PRO A 14 2.48 22.24 28.71
N GLY A 15 1.66 22.08 29.75
CA GLY A 15 1.06 20.81 30.15
C GLY A 15 -0.27 20.49 29.48
N GLN A 16 -0.79 21.37 28.61
CA GLN A 16 -2.06 21.11 27.91
C GLN A 16 -1.81 20.29 26.64
N ASN A 17 -2.64 19.27 26.42
CA ASN A 17 -2.59 18.50 25.17
C ASN A 17 -2.99 19.39 23.99
N LEU A 18 -2.39 19.11 22.83
CA LEU A 18 -2.77 19.73 21.56
C LEU A 18 -3.87 18.91 20.90
N THR A 19 -4.85 19.60 20.35
CA THR A 19 -5.78 18.96 19.43
C THR A 19 -5.15 18.80 18.04
N LYS A 20 -5.69 17.87 17.24
CA LYS A 20 -5.20 17.62 15.88
C LYS A 20 -5.26 18.88 15.02
N ILE A 21 -6.34 19.66 15.15
CA ILE A 21 -6.49 20.92 14.43
C ILE A 21 -5.43 21.96 14.81
N GLN A 22 -5.08 22.07 16.09
CA GLN A 22 -4.06 23.01 16.55
C GLN A 22 -2.67 22.65 15.99
N ALA A 23 -2.35 21.36 15.93
CA ALA A 23 -1.10 20.92 15.34
C ALA A 23 -1.03 21.21 13.83
N ILE A 24 -2.12 21.01 13.09
CA ILE A 24 -2.21 21.33 11.66
C ILE A 24 -2.04 22.83 11.44
N VAL A 25 -2.76 23.67 12.17
CA VAL A 25 -2.67 25.14 12.06
C VAL A 25 -1.25 25.62 12.38
N SER A 26 -0.62 25.06 13.41
CA SER A 26 0.76 25.38 13.79
C SER A 26 1.76 25.10 12.64
N ILE A 27 1.66 23.96 12.00
CA ILE A 27 2.56 23.58 10.89
C ILE A 27 2.32 24.48 9.67
N VAL A 28 1.07 24.71 9.28
CA VAL A 28 0.72 25.56 8.13
C VAL A 28 1.23 26.98 8.33
N ASN A 29 1.00 27.58 9.50
CA ASN A 29 1.46 28.93 9.82
C ASN A 29 2.98 29.00 9.93
N GLY A 30 3.61 28.04 10.58
CA GLY A 30 5.06 27.99 10.76
C GLY A 30 5.84 27.84 9.45
N LEU A 31 5.27 27.10 8.49
CA LEU A 31 5.80 26.96 7.14
C LEU A 31 5.35 28.08 6.18
N GLN A 32 4.49 29.01 6.64
CA GLN A 32 3.94 30.09 5.83
C GLN A 32 3.24 29.59 4.55
N LEU A 33 2.55 28.46 4.64
CA LEU A 33 1.83 27.88 3.51
C LEU A 33 0.55 28.69 3.24
N SER A 34 0.19 28.83 1.97
CA SER A 34 -0.98 29.58 1.52
C SER A 34 -1.65 28.93 0.30
N GLY A 35 -2.78 29.47 -0.12
CA GLY A 35 -3.47 29.09 -1.35
C GLY A 35 -4.39 27.88 -1.19
N GLY A 36 -5.03 27.69 -0.03
CA GLY A 36 -5.98 26.61 0.21
C GLY A 36 -7.33 26.86 -0.49
N ASN A 37 -7.85 25.82 -1.14
CA ASN A 37 -9.20 25.80 -1.68
C ASN A 37 -10.14 25.11 -0.67
N PRO A 38 -11.12 25.80 -0.04
CA PRO A 38 -12.02 25.19 0.94
C PRO A 38 -12.83 24.01 0.41
N ASN A 39 -13.01 23.90 -0.89
CA ASN A 39 -13.75 22.78 -1.50
C ASN A 39 -13.08 21.41 -1.24
N VAL A 40 -11.77 21.37 -0.99
CA VAL A 40 -11.07 20.12 -0.67
C VAL A 40 -11.53 19.51 0.65
N LEU A 41 -12.12 20.29 1.54
CA LEU A 41 -12.63 19.80 2.82
C LEU A 41 -13.81 18.82 2.66
N THR A 42 -14.38 18.73 1.46
CA THR A 42 -15.42 17.73 1.13
C THR A 42 -14.92 16.29 1.25
N VAL A 43 -13.62 16.05 1.24
CA VAL A 43 -13.03 14.73 1.48
C VAL A 43 -13.29 14.22 2.90
N TYR A 44 -13.57 15.13 3.86
CA TYR A 44 -13.83 14.75 5.25
C TYR A 44 -15.32 14.62 5.53
N ARG A 45 -15.72 13.47 6.07
CA ARG A 45 -17.12 13.22 6.50
C ARG A 45 -17.50 14.05 7.71
N ASP A 46 -16.54 14.34 8.57
CA ASP A 46 -16.69 15.11 9.81
C ASP A 46 -16.30 16.60 9.65
N ARG A 47 -16.25 17.09 8.42
CA ARG A 47 -15.88 18.49 8.11
C ARG A 47 -16.67 19.54 8.88
N ALA A 48 -17.91 19.24 9.27
CA ALA A 48 -18.74 20.15 10.06
C ALA A 48 -18.16 20.43 11.46
N GLN A 49 -17.24 19.59 11.95
CA GLN A 49 -16.55 19.77 13.22
C GLN A 49 -15.30 20.64 13.10
N ILE A 50 -14.88 21.03 11.88
CA ILE A 50 -13.72 21.88 11.67
C ILE A 50 -14.10 23.31 12.08
N PRO A 51 -13.43 23.90 13.09
CA PRO A 51 -13.69 25.28 13.47
C PRO A 51 -13.41 26.26 12.32
N SER A 52 -14.21 27.31 12.20
CA SER A 52 -14.10 28.28 11.11
C SER A 52 -12.71 28.91 10.99
N TYR A 53 -12.04 29.18 12.13
CA TYR A 53 -10.70 29.77 12.16
C TYR A 53 -9.62 28.86 11.55
N ALA A 54 -9.86 27.56 11.49
CA ALA A 54 -8.91 26.56 11.03
C ALA A 54 -9.22 26.03 9.63
N SER A 55 -10.37 26.36 9.06
CA SER A 55 -10.83 25.81 7.78
C SER A 55 -9.81 26.05 6.65
N GLU A 56 -9.26 27.24 6.55
CA GLU A 56 -8.24 27.55 5.54
C GLU A 56 -6.96 26.74 5.74
N ALA A 57 -6.46 26.69 6.99
CA ALA A 57 -5.26 25.92 7.30
C ALA A 57 -5.42 24.41 7.01
N VAL A 58 -6.58 23.84 7.33
CA VAL A 58 -6.88 22.44 7.00
C VAL A 58 -6.95 22.24 5.49
N ALA A 59 -7.57 23.15 4.74
CA ALA A 59 -7.62 23.09 3.29
C ALA A 59 -6.20 23.10 2.67
N ILE A 60 -5.35 24.02 3.13
CA ILE A 60 -3.94 24.10 2.73
C ILE A 60 -3.22 22.79 3.05
N ALA A 61 -3.32 22.32 4.30
CA ALA A 61 -2.66 21.10 4.76
C ALA A 61 -3.09 19.88 3.93
N THR A 62 -4.38 19.78 3.61
CA THR A 62 -4.93 18.70 2.78
C THR A 62 -4.38 18.75 1.36
N GLN A 63 -4.41 19.90 0.70
CA GLN A 63 -3.86 20.06 -0.66
C GLN A 63 -2.35 19.82 -0.74
N LYS A 64 -1.61 20.16 0.33
CA LYS A 64 -0.17 19.91 0.42
C LYS A 64 0.19 18.51 0.91
N LEU A 65 -0.81 17.61 1.03
CA LEU A 65 -0.64 16.23 1.47
C LEU A 65 0.01 16.10 2.86
N LEU A 66 -0.23 17.11 3.73
CA LEU A 66 0.30 17.11 5.11
C LEU A 66 -0.50 16.20 6.03
N VAL A 67 -1.81 16.06 5.77
CA VAL A 67 -2.73 15.36 6.66
C VAL A 67 -2.60 13.85 6.46
N VAL A 68 -2.40 13.14 7.56
CA VAL A 68 -2.37 11.67 7.60
C VAL A 68 -3.43 11.20 8.58
N ASN A 69 -4.43 10.45 8.12
CA ASN A 69 -5.51 9.90 8.94
C ASN A 69 -5.48 8.37 8.92
N TYR A 70 -5.54 7.78 10.10
CA TYR A 70 -5.61 6.33 10.28
C TYR A 70 -6.75 5.98 11.23
N PRO A 71 -7.53 4.94 10.98
CA PRO A 71 -7.49 4.04 9.81
C PRO A 71 -8.29 4.54 8.59
N GLN A 72 -8.99 5.64 8.70
CA GLN A 72 -9.90 6.18 7.68
C GLN A 72 -9.47 7.58 7.25
N THR A 73 -9.07 7.73 6.00
CA THR A 73 -8.58 9.01 5.45
C THR A 73 -9.64 10.11 5.48
N GLU A 74 -10.90 9.73 5.36
CA GLU A 74 -12.06 10.61 5.33
C GLU A 74 -12.55 11.08 6.70
N ILE A 75 -11.91 10.70 7.79
CA ILE A 75 -12.22 11.12 9.16
C ILE A 75 -11.05 11.93 9.72
N LEU A 76 -11.27 13.22 9.96
CA LEU A 76 -10.23 14.13 10.45
C LEU A 76 -10.09 14.10 11.97
N GLU A 77 -11.19 14.01 12.72
CA GLU A 77 -11.27 14.15 14.18
C GLU A 77 -10.60 15.46 14.68
N PRO A 78 -11.02 16.64 14.21
CA PRO A 78 -10.26 17.88 14.37
C PRO A 78 -10.07 18.30 15.82
N LEU A 79 -11.01 18.00 16.70
CA LEU A 79 -11.03 18.43 18.10
C LEU A 79 -10.45 17.38 19.07
N ARG A 80 -10.09 16.21 18.58
CA ARG A 80 -9.45 15.16 19.38
C ARG A 80 -7.98 15.52 19.69
N ASP A 81 -7.51 15.13 20.86
CA ASP A 81 -6.08 15.21 21.19
C ASP A 81 -5.25 14.43 20.17
N ILE A 82 -4.22 15.09 19.62
CA ILE A 82 -3.34 14.46 18.65
C ILE A 82 -2.39 13.47 19.33
N THR A 83 -2.21 12.31 18.71
CA THR A 83 -1.27 11.31 19.22
C THR A 83 0.17 11.63 18.78
N ARG A 84 1.16 11.07 19.52
CA ARG A 84 2.58 11.19 19.13
C ARG A 84 2.86 10.69 17.72
N ALA A 85 2.20 9.60 17.32
CA ALA A 85 2.34 9.04 15.97
C ALA A 85 1.84 10.00 14.90
N GLU A 86 0.69 10.64 15.11
CA GLU A 86 0.14 11.63 14.18
C GLU A 86 1.01 12.89 14.11
N VAL A 87 1.58 13.34 15.22
CA VAL A 87 2.53 14.46 15.24
C VAL A 87 3.76 14.12 14.39
N VAL A 88 4.32 12.93 14.54
CA VAL A 88 5.48 12.48 13.75
C VAL A 88 5.13 12.42 12.27
N ALA A 89 3.96 11.87 11.92
CA ALA A 89 3.49 11.81 10.53
C ALA A 89 3.32 13.22 9.94
N LEU A 90 2.69 14.13 10.67
CA LEU A 90 2.48 15.51 10.25
C LEU A 90 3.81 16.26 10.03
N ILE A 91 4.77 16.11 10.94
CA ILE A 91 6.11 16.70 10.81
C ILE A 91 6.86 16.09 9.62
N TYR A 92 6.79 14.77 9.43
CA TYR A 92 7.43 14.14 8.27
C TYR A 92 6.88 14.69 6.95
N GLN A 93 5.57 14.80 6.81
CA GLN A 93 4.94 15.37 5.63
C GLN A 93 5.30 16.86 5.44
N ALA A 94 5.46 17.60 6.53
CA ALA A 94 5.96 18.99 6.49
C ALA A 94 7.39 19.07 5.93
N LEU A 95 8.26 18.12 6.30
CA LEU A 95 9.61 18.01 5.74
C LEU A 95 9.59 17.64 4.25
N VAL A 96 8.69 16.75 3.83
CA VAL A 96 8.48 16.40 2.42
C VAL A 96 8.02 17.61 1.62
N THR A 97 7.00 18.33 2.11
CA THR A 97 6.47 19.54 1.47
C THR A 97 7.52 20.64 1.36
N SER A 98 8.45 20.72 2.32
CA SER A 98 9.58 21.67 2.32
C SER A 98 10.79 21.19 1.51
N GLY A 99 10.70 20.05 0.81
CA GLY A 99 11.79 19.47 0.03
C GLY A 99 12.97 18.90 0.84
N LYS A 100 12.81 18.77 2.16
CA LYS A 100 13.86 18.29 3.08
C LYS A 100 13.86 16.76 3.25
N GLN A 101 12.79 16.11 2.86
CA GLN A 101 12.65 14.65 2.86
C GLN A 101 12.00 14.15 1.57
N LYS A 102 12.28 12.88 1.23
CA LYS A 102 11.66 12.22 0.07
C LYS A 102 10.22 11.84 0.41
N PRO A 103 9.28 11.94 -0.56
CA PRO A 103 7.92 11.45 -0.36
C PRO A 103 7.91 9.95 -0.02
N ILE A 104 7.05 9.57 0.92
CA ILE A 104 6.69 8.17 1.17
C ILE A 104 5.32 7.89 0.56
N ILE A 105 5.12 6.67 0.10
CA ILE A 105 3.82 6.20 -0.37
C ILE A 105 3.07 5.64 0.84
N SER A 106 1.92 6.24 1.18
CA SER A 106 1.06 5.75 2.26
C SER A 106 -0.41 5.92 1.88
N PRO A 107 -1.26 4.90 2.11
CA PRO A 107 -2.70 4.99 1.87
C PRO A 107 -3.42 5.91 2.85
N TYR A 108 -2.75 6.36 3.90
CA TYR A 108 -3.31 7.21 4.96
C TYR A 108 -3.01 8.69 4.78
N ILE A 109 -2.20 9.06 3.79
CA ILE A 109 -2.04 10.47 3.38
C ILE A 109 -3.34 10.89 2.71
N VAL A 110 -3.99 11.92 3.26
CA VAL A 110 -5.20 12.46 2.65
C VAL A 110 -4.84 13.19 1.37
N ASN A 111 -5.25 12.63 0.25
CA ASN A 111 -5.07 13.23 -1.06
C ASN A 111 -6.44 13.63 -1.61
N PRO A 112 -6.73 14.94 -1.72
CA PRO A 112 -8.02 15.42 -2.23
C PRO A 112 -8.23 15.12 -3.72
N ASP A 113 -7.14 14.93 -4.46
CA ASP A 113 -7.16 14.60 -5.88
C ASP A 113 -7.16 13.08 -6.14
N ALA A 114 -7.06 12.28 -5.07
CA ALA A 114 -7.24 10.85 -5.18
C ALA A 114 -8.74 10.55 -5.32
N ASP A 115 -9.15 10.33 -6.54
CA ASP A 115 -10.43 9.69 -6.82
C ASP A 115 -10.33 8.24 -6.34
N ILE A 116 -10.67 7.99 -5.05
CA ILE A 116 -10.73 6.62 -4.51
C ILE A 116 -12.12 6.09 -4.85
N PRO A 117 -12.25 5.33 -5.94
CA PRO A 117 -13.55 4.83 -6.36
C PRO A 117 -14.18 3.99 -5.25
N SER A 118 -15.45 4.23 -4.97
CA SER A 118 -16.21 3.31 -4.14
C SER A 118 -16.62 2.13 -5.01
N PHE A 119 -15.93 0.99 -4.82
CA PHE A 119 -16.29 -0.23 -5.54
C PHE A 119 -17.50 -0.89 -4.89
N SER A 120 -18.50 -1.23 -5.70
CA SER A 120 -19.77 -1.80 -5.25
C SER A 120 -19.61 -3.18 -4.56
N ASP A 121 -18.53 -3.88 -4.89
CA ASP A 121 -18.27 -5.28 -4.50
C ASP A 121 -17.15 -5.44 -3.46
N LEU A 122 -16.68 -4.33 -2.86
CA LEU A 122 -15.61 -4.39 -1.84
C LEU A 122 -16.08 -4.24 -0.40
N LYS A 123 -17.27 -3.69 -0.17
CA LYS A 123 -17.75 -3.43 1.19
C LYS A 123 -17.85 -4.73 2.00
N GLY A 124 -17.09 -4.82 3.08
CA GLY A 124 -17.03 -6.00 3.93
C GLY A 124 -16.21 -7.17 3.37
N HIS A 125 -15.54 -6.99 2.23
CA HIS A 125 -14.63 -8.00 1.69
C HIS A 125 -13.34 -8.06 2.53
N TRP A 126 -12.81 -9.26 2.80
CA TRP A 126 -11.63 -9.46 3.64
C TRP A 126 -10.38 -8.66 3.18
N ALA A 127 -10.25 -8.43 1.88
CA ALA A 127 -9.13 -7.68 1.30
C ALA A 127 -9.44 -6.19 1.07
N GLU A 128 -10.58 -5.68 1.54
CA GLU A 128 -10.98 -4.28 1.29
C GLU A 128 -9.88 -3.29 1.67
N GLY A 129 -9.27 -3.46 2.84
CA GLY A 129 -8.20 -2.57 3.31
C GLY A 129 -6.97 -2.55 2.39
N PHE A 130 -6.53 -3.70 1.91
CA PHE A 130 -5.39 -3.82 0.99
C PHE A 130 -5.68 -3.20 -0.37
N ILE A 131 -6.88 -3.47 -0.92
CA ILE A 131 -7.29 -2.97 -2.23
C ILE A 131 -7.45 -1.45 -2.21
N ARG A 132 -8.16 -0.90 -1.21
CA ARG A 132 -8.32 0.55 -1.06
C ARG A 132 -6.98 1.26 -0.90
N ALA A 133 -6.06 0.66 -0.16
CA ALA A 133 -4.71 1.18 -0.01
C ALA A 133 -3.95 1.25 -1.35
N LEU A 134 -4.00 0.19 -2.17
CA LEU A 134 -3.36 0.21 -3.50
C LEU A 134 -4.05 1.18 -4.46
N VAL A 135 -5.37 1.31 -4.38
CA VAL A 135 -6.15 2.25 -5.21
C VAL A 135 -5.83 3.70 -4.86
N SER A 136 -5.75 4.04 -3.57
CA SER A 136 -5.38 5.39 -3.12
C SER A 136 -3.96 5.81 -3.56
N MET A 137 -3.09 4.83 -3.79
CA MET A 137 -1.75 5.03 -4.34
C MET A 137 -1.70 5.00 -5.88
N ASN A 138 -2.85 4.90 -6.57
CA ASN A 138 -2.95 4.74 -8.03
C ASN A 138 -2.21 3.51 -8.58
N LEU A 139 -1.99 2.47 -7.78
CA LEU A 139 -1.27 1.27 -8.18
C LEU A 139 -2.18 0.24 -8.85
N THR A 140 -3.47 0.27 -8.53
CA THR A 140 -4.49 -0.59 -9.17
C THR A 140 -5.78 0.19 -9.36
N ARG A 141 -6.65 -0.31 -10.24
CA ARG A 141 -7.94 0.30 -10.55
C ARG A 141 -9.03 -0.77 -10.65
N GLY A 142 -10.28 -0.34 -10.48
CA GLY A 142 -11.45 -1.13 -10.80
C GLY A 142 -11.81 -1.11 -12.28
N PHE A 143 -13.01 -1.57 -12.57
CA PHE A 143 -13.59 -1.63 -13.90
C PHE A 143 -14.55 -0.45 -14.13
N ALA A 144 -14.90 -0.23 -15.40
CA ALA A 144 -15.79 0.86 -15.81
C ALA A 144 -17.22 0.73 -15.24
N ASP A 145 -17.61 -0.47 -14.82
CA ASP A 145 -18.89 -0.75 -14.17
C ASP A 145 -18.93 -0.38 -12.68
N GLY A 146 -17.84 0.19 -12.14
CA GLY A 146 -17.73 0.56 -10.73
C GLY A 146 -17.41 -0.62 -9.80
N SER A 147 -17.04 -1.78 -10.33
CA SER A 147 -16.59 -2.94 -9.56
C SER A 147 -15.06 -3.03 -9.49
N TYR A 148 -14.53 -3.77 -8.51
CA TYR A 148 -13.13 -4.16 -8.45
C TYR A 148 -12.91 -5.60 -8.91
N GLN A 149 -13.92 -6.44 -8.79
CA GLN A 149 -13.91 -7.88 -9.05
C GLN A 149 -12.85 -8.63 -8.22
N PRO A 150 -12.89 -8.52 -6.88
CA PRO A 150 -11.83 -9.03 -6.00
C PRO A 150 -11.63 -10.54 -6.09
N ASN A 151 -12.70 -11.28 -6.37
CA ASN A 151 -12.69 -12.74 -6.43
C ASN A 151 -12.33 -13.32 -7.81
N GLN A 152 -12.20 -12.48 -8.84
CA GLN A 152 -11.78 -12.94 -10.16
C GLN A 152 -10.28 -13.26 -10.19
N PRO A 153 -9.85 -14.30 -10.91
CA PRO A 153 -8.44 -14.56 -11.13
C PRO A 153 -7.74 -13.39 -11.81
N MET A 154 -6.47 -13.18 -11.50
CA MET A 154 -5.65 -12.15 -12.15
C MET A 154 -4.81 -12.76 -13.27
N THR A 155 -4.81 -12.12 -14.44
CA THR A 155 -3.95 -12.56 -15.54
C THR A 155 -2.49 -12.15 -15.33
N ARG A 156 -1.55 -12.85 -15.99
CA ARG A 156 -0.13 -12.54 -15.95
C ARG A 156 0.19 -11.13 -16.45
N ALA A 157 -0.54 -10.63 -17.47
CA ALA A 157 -0.39 -9.25 -17.93
C ALA A 157 -0.83 -8.22 -16.90
N GLN A 158 -1.97 -8.44 -16.24
CA GLN A 158 -2.44 -7.57 -15.15
C GLN A 158 -1.49 -7.57 -13.97
N TYR A 159 -0.95 -8.74 -13.63
CA TYR A 159 0.05 -8.87 -12.58
C TYR A 159 1.34 -8.08 -12.92
N ALA A 160 1.87 -8.24 -14.13
CA ALA A 160 3.06 -7.49 -14.56
C ALA A 160 2.83 -5.96 -14.53
N ALA A 161 1.64 -5.51 -14.91
CA ALA A 161 1.27 -4.10 -14.83
C ALA A 161 1.23 -3.59 -13.38
N LEU A 162 0.67 -4.38 -12.45
CA LEU A 162 0.65 -4.04 -11.03
C LEU A 162 2.06 -3.99 -10.43
N ILE A 163 2.94 -4.95 -10.77
CA ILE A 163 4.34 -4.97 -10.33
C ILE A 163 5.10 -3.73 -10.84
N ALA A 164 4.96 -3.40 -12.12
CA ALA A 164 5.61 -2.23 -12.70
C ALA A 164 5.15 -0.93 -11.99
N ALA A 165 3.85 -0.79 -11.72
CA ALA A 165 3.31 0.36 -11.01
C ALA A 165 3.76 0.42 -9.54
N ALA A 166 3.66 -0.71 -8.80
CA ALA A 166 3.91 -0.75 -7.36
C ALA A 166 5.39 -0.57 -7.00
N PHE A 167 6.29 -1.15 -7.78
CA PHE A 167 7.71 -1.18 -7.42
C PHE A 167 8.57 -0.26 -8.30
N ASN A 168 8.07 0.15 -9.48
CA ASN A 168 8.86 0.88 -10.49
C ASN A 168 10.30 0.33 -10.57
N PRO A 169 10.45 -0.98 -10.82
CA PRO A 169 11.72 -1.65 -10.59
C PRO A 169 12.74 -1.30 -11.67
N THR A 170 14.00 -1.19 -11.26
CA THR A 170 15.13 -1.00 -12.19
C THR A 170 15.51 -2.31 -12.88
N ALA A 171 15.96 -2.20 -14.12
CA ALA A 171 16.43 -3.33 -14.90
C ALA A 171 17.67 -3.97 -14.26
N LYS A 172 17.66 -5.29 -14.09
CA LYS A 172 18.81 -6.11 -13.64
C LYS A 172 19.43 -6.93 -14.78
N ARG A 173 18.69 -7.05 -15.90
CA ARG A 173 19.08 -7.84 -17.09
C ARG A 173 18.43 -7.27 -18.34
N SER A 174 18.88 -7.73 -19.52
CA SER A 174 18.23 -7.39 -20.78
C SER A 174 16.76 -7.85 -20.82
N ALA A 175 15.92 -7.11 -21.53
CA ALA A 175 14.53 -7.49 -21.73
C ALA A 175 14.46 -8.77 -22.59
N PRO A 176 13.74 -9.82 -22.16
CA PRO A 176 13.45 -10.96 -23.01
C PRO A 176 12.44 -10.55 -24.09
N GLU A 177 12.62 -11.07 -25.29
CA GLU A 177 11.61 -10.97 -26.35
C GLU A 177 10.60 -12.12 -26.19
N PHE A 178 9.34 -11.79 -26.00
CA PHE A 178 8.25 -12.76 -25.93
C PHE A 178 7.48 -12.76 -27.26
N THR A 179 7.34 -13.94 -27.87
CA THR A 179 6.72 -14.09 -29.19
C THR A 179 5.24 -13.74 -29.22
N ASP A 180 4.58 -13.83 -28.07
CA ASP A 180 3.13 -13.59 -27.88
C ASP A 180 2.81 -12.23 -27.22
N VAL A 181 3.79 -11.33 -27.10
CA VAL A 181 3.61 -9.98 -26.56
C VAL A 181 4.11 -8.94 -27.57
N PRO A 182 3.28 -8.57 -28.54
CA PRO A 182 3.68 -7.58 -29.54
C PRO A 182 3.83 -6.19 -28.91
N LYS A 183 4.64 -5.31 -29.53
CA LYS A 183 4.99 -3.98 -28.99
C LYS A 183 3.77 -3.07 -28.76
N ASN A 184 2.68 -3.27 -29.48
CA ASN A 184 1.42 -2.56 -29.30
C ASN A 184 0.49 -3.19 -28.24
N PHE A 185 0.89 -4.29 -27.59
CA PHE A 185 0.11 -4.87 -26.51
C PHE A 185 0.08 -3.90 -25.32
N TRP A 186 -1.09 -3.69 -24.73
CA TRP A 186 -1.31 -2.69 -23.68
C TRP A 186 -0.33 -2.80 -22.50
N ALA A 187 0.08 -4.02 -22.12
CA ALA A 187 0.98 -4.28 -21.00
C ALA A 187 2.44 -4.49 -21.45
N TYR A 188 2.79 -4.30 -22.72
CA TYR A 188 4.12 -4.59 -23.24
C TYR A 188 5.23 -3.98 -22.39
N LYS A 189 5.18 -2.67 -22.13
CA LYS A 189 6.19 -1.95 -21.35
C LYS A 189 6.29 -2.49 -19.91
N ALA A 190 5.16 -2.75 -19.28
CA ALA A 190 5.12 -3.27 -17.92
C ALA A 190 5.68 -4.71 -17.83
N ILE A 191 5.35 -5.57 -18.79
CA ILE A 191 5.90 -6.92 -18.90
C ILE A 191 7.42 -6.87 -19.07
N GLN A 192 7.93 -6.02 -19.97
CA GLN A 192 9.37 -5.84 -20.17
C GLN A 192 10.06 -5.37 -18.88
N GLN A 193 9.53 -4.35 -18.23
CA GLN A 193 10.09 -3.81 -16.99
C GLN A 193 10.11 -4.85 -15.86
N ALA A 194 9.01 -5.56 -15.64
CA ALA A 194 8.92 -6.59 -14.62
C ALA A 194 9.84 -7.79 -14.92
N ALA A 195 10.01 -8.15 -16.20
CA ALA A 195 10.90 -9.22 -16.62
C ALA A 195 12.38 -8.84 -16.49
N GLN A 196 12.76 -7.63 -16.88
CA GLN A 196 14.12 -7.10 -16.71
C GLN A 196 14.53 -7.06 -15.24
N ALA A 197 13.61 -6.75 -14.36
CA ALA A 197 13.84 -6.67 -12.92
C ALA A 197 13.79 -8.03 -12.20
N GLY A 198 13.41 -9.10 -12.89
CA GLY A 198 13.39 -10.46 -12.33
C GLY A 198 12.12 -10.81 -11.55
N PHE A 199 11.04 -10.01 -11.65
CA PHE A 199 9.74 -10.37 -11.05
C PHE A 199 9.02 -11.44 -11.86
N VAL A 200 9.06 -11.35 -13.18
CA VAL A 200 8.38 -12.31 -14.04
C VAL A 200 9.34 -12.92 -15.06
N GLY A 201 8.99 -14.09 -15.56
CA GLY A 201 9.69 -14.76 -16.63
C GLY A 201 8.73 -15.30 -17.69
N GLY A 202 9.27 -15.70 -18.83
CA GLY A 202 8.56 -16.45 -19.86
C GLY A 202 8.71 -17.95 -19.68
N PHE A 203 8.15 -18.65 -20.64
CA PHE A 203 8.23 -20.10 -20.77
C PHE A 203 9.36 -20.51 -21.75
N ASN A 204 9.69 -21.79 -21.76
CA ASN A 204 10.77 -22.33 -22.62
C ASN A 204 10.52 -22.15 -24.12
N ASP A 205 9.24 -22.00 -24.52
CA ASP A 205 8.80 -21.71 -25.90
C ASP A 205 8.90 -20.21 -26.28
N ARG A 206 9.55 -19.41 -25.44
CA ARG A 206 9.68 -17.95 -25.56
C ARG A 206 8.35 -17.19 -25.51
N THR A 207 7.28 -17.80 -24.98
CA THR A 207 6.02 -17.11 -24.73
C THR A 207 5.98 -16.51 -23.32
N PHE A 208 5.17 -15.47 -23.12
CA PHE A 208 4.84 -14.91 -21.79
C PHE A 208 3.48 -15.41 -21.30
N ARG A 209 2.59 -15.70 -22.21
CA ARG A 209 1.18 -16.10 -21.97
C ARG A 209 0.42 -15.03 -21.17
N PRO A 210 0.24 -13.82 -21.72
CA PRO A 210 -0.28 -12.66 -21.00
C PRO A 210 -1.70 -12.84 -20.48
N GLN A 211 -2.52 -13.67 -21.14
CA GLN A 211 -3.90 -13.93 -20.74
C GLN A 211 -4.06 -15.12 -19.76
N GLN A 212 -3.00 -15.87 -19.51
CA GLN A 212 -3.03 -16.96 -18.54
C GLN A 212 -3.12 -16.38 -17.12
N ASN A 213 -3.93 -17.00 -16.25
CA ASN A 213 -4.02 -16.61 -14.85
C ASN A 213 -2.73 -16.95 -14.09
N VAL A 214 -2.34 -16.08 -13.14
CA VAL A 214 -1.22 -16.37 -12.25
C VAL A 214 -1.65 -17.30 -11.12
N GLN A 215 -0.77 -18.21 -10.73
CA GLN A 215 -0.96 -19.03 -9.54
C GLN A 215 -0.40 -18.32 -8.30
N ARG A 216 -0.96 -18.61 -7.12
CA ARG A 216 -0.51 -18.05 -5.85
C ARG A 216 1.00 -18.22 -5.63
N LEU A 217 1.51 -19.43 -5.88
CA LEU A 217 2.94 -19.70 -5.77
C LEU A 217 3.79 -18.82 -6.69
N GLN A 218 3.32 -18.61 -7.91
CA GLN A 218 4.05 -17.75 -8.88
C GLN A 218 4.14 -16.31 -8.38
N VAL A 219 3.08 -15.78 -7.76
CA VAL A 219 3.08 -14.44 -7.16
C VAL A 219 4.07 -14.36 -6.00
N ILE A 220 4.06 -15.33 -5.09
CA ILE A 220 4.97 -15.39 -3.93
C ILE A 220 6.42 -15.43 -4.39
N VAL A 221 6.77 -16.37 -5.27
CA VAL A 221 8.15 -16.52 -5.80
C VAL A 221 8.59 -15.25 -6.55
N SER A 222 7.70 -14.68 -7.34
CA SER A 222 7.93 -13.43 -8.08
C SER A 222 8.30 -12.26 -7.16
N LEU A 223 7.55 -12.05 -6.09
CA LEU A 223 7.81 -10.96 -5.15
C LEU A 223 9.14 -11.14 -4.42
N VAL A 224 9.44 -12.35 -3.95
CA VAL A 224 10.70 -12.62 -3.24
C VAL A 224 11.91 -12.42 -4.16
N ASN A 225 11.87 -12.96 -5.37
CA ASN A 225 12.97 -12.88 -6.33
C ASN A 225 13.14 -11.45 -6.88
N GLY A 226 12.05 -10.82 -7.28
CA GLY A 226 12.06 -9.46 -7.84
C GLY A 226 12.60 -8.42 -6.85
N LEU A 227 12.23 -8.55 -5.58
CA LEU A 227 12.71 -7.70 -4.49
C LEU A 227 14.07 -8.12 -3.93
N SER A 228 14.62 -9.25 -4.37
CA SER A 228 15.89 -9.80 -3.86
C SER A 228 15.90 -9.93 -2.34
N LEU A 229 14.82 -10.44 -1.76
CA LEU A 229 14.71 -10.59 -0.31
C LEU A 229 15.67 -11.66 0.21
N PRO A 230 16.28 -11.47 1.38
CA PRO A 230 17.21 -12.43 1.96
C PRO A 230 16.51 -13.76 2.24
N ALA A 231 17.16 -14.86 1.86
CA ALA A 231 16.62 -16.22 2.01
C ALA A 231 16.37 -16.58 3.47
N ALA A 232 15.21 -17.16 3.75
CA ALA A 232 14.85 -17.69 5.06
C ALA A 232 14.96 -19.22 5.11
N ASN A 233 15.12 -19.77 6.33
CA ASN A 233 15.09 -21.20 6.57
C ASN A 233 13.69 -21.77 6.31
N ALA A 234 13.61 -22.96 5.71
CA ALA A 234 12.37 -23.64 5.40
C ALA A 234 11.60 -24.16 6.65
N ASP A 235 12.20 -24.14 7.84
CA ASP A 235 11.55 -24.58 9.09
C ASP A 235 10.26 -23.80 9.39
N VAL A 236 10.20 -22.53 8.96
CA VAL A 236 8.98 -21.70 9.11
C VAL A 236 7.78 -22.25 8.34
N LEU A 237 7.98 -23.19 7.43
CA LEU A 237 6.89 -23.83 6.67
C LEU A 237 6.13 -24.87 7.49
N SER A 238 6.63 -25.30 8.65
CA SER A 238 6.01 -26.33 9.50
C SER A 238 4.57 -26.01 9.91
N GLY A 239 4.23 -24.73 9.99
CA GLY A 239 2.88 -24.30 10.34
C GLY A 239 1.83 -24.37 9.23
N PHE A 240 2.24 -24.64 7.97
CA PHE A 240 1.27 -24.80 6.89
C PHE A 240 0.78 -26.25 6.78
N SER A 241 -0.53 -26.40 6.73
CA SER A 241 -1.19 -27.72 6.62
C SER A 241 -0.90 -28.41 5.27
N ASP A 242 -0.67 -27.61 4.23
CA ASP A 242 -0.39 -28.06 2.86
C ASP A 242 1.07 -27.88 2.42
N ARG A 243 2.01 -27.80 3.39
CA ARG A 243 3.44 -27.59 3.11
C ARG A 243 4.06 -28.61 2.14
N ASN A 244 3.50 -29.82 2.09
CA ASN A 244 3.96 -30.88 1.19
C ASN A 244 3.59 -30.62 -0.28
N SER A 245 2.63 -29.73 -0.53
CA SER A 245 2.24 -29.30 -1.87
C SER A 245 3.15 -28.21 -2.43
N ILE A 246 4.09 -27.68 -1.63
CA ILE A 246 5.05 -26.65 -2.05
C ILE A 246 6.21 -27.38 -2.75
N PRO A 247 6.45 -27.13 -4.06
CA PRO A 247 7.57 -27.70 -4.78
C PRO A 247 8.91 -27.28 -4.16
N ASP A 248 9.93 -28.15 -4.22
CA ASP A 248 11.24 -27.92 -3.59
C ASP A 248 11.88 -26.60 -4.04
N TYR A 249 11.80 -26.28 -5.33
CA TYR A 249 12.36 -25.03 -5.87
C TYR A 249 11.77 -23.75 -5.26
N ALA A 250 10.58 -23.84 -4.72
CA ALA A 250 9.85 -22.67 -4.18
C ALA A 250 9.88 -22.59 -2.65
N ARG A 251 10.32 -23.65 -1.94
CA ARG A 251 10.27 -23.71 -0.47
C ARG A 251 10.98 -22.54 0.19
N THR A 252 12.19 -22.20 -0.26
CA THR A 252 12.94 -21.05 0.26
C THR A 252 12.18 -19.73 0.03
N ALA A 253 11.58 -19.54 -1.16
CA ALA A 253 10.85 -18.33 -1.46
C ALA A 253 9.57 -18.21 -0.60
N VAL A 254 8.83 -19.31 -0.39
CA VAL A 254 7.65 -19.31 0.49
C VAL A 254 8.06 -19.05 1.94
N ALA A 255 9.17 -19.66 2.41
CA ALA A 255 9.71 -19.40 3.73
C ALA A 255 10.09 -17.93 3.93
N THR A 256 10.78 -17.34 2.96
CA THR A 256 11.14 -15.91 2.96
C THR A 256 9.90 -15.02 3.01
N ALA A 257 8.91 -15.29 2.14
CA ALA A 257 7.68 -14.52 2.10
C ALA A 257 6.87 -14.63 3.42
N THR A 258 6.92 -15.79 4.07
CA THR A 258 6.30 -16.02 5.41
C THR A 258 7.01 -15.19 6.48
N LEU A 259 8.35 -15.24 6.52
CA LEU A 259 9.14 -14.48 7.48
C LEU A 259 8.94 -12.97 7.33
N GLN A 260 8.85 -12.51 6.09
CA GLN A 260 8.61 -11.10 5.74
C GLN A 260 7.13 -10.69 5.83
N LYS A 261 6.24 -11.59 6.27
CA LYS A 261 4.78 -11.35 6.40
C LYS A 261 4.11 -10.90 5.09
N ILE A 262 4.64 -11.36 3.95
CA ILE A 262 4.10 -11.04 2.63
C ILE A 262 2.84 -11.88 2.34
N ILE A 263 2.76 -13.07 2.91
CA ILE A 263 1.68 -14.03 2.66
C ILE A 263 0.43 -13.61 3.43
N VAL A 264 -0.68 -13.56 2.72
CA VAL A 264 -2.02 -13.31 3.27
C VAL A 264 -2.93 -14.44 2.78
N ASN A 265 -3.41 -15.26 3.70
CA ASN A 265 -4.24 -16.41 3.38
C ASN A 265 -5.66 -16.25 3.92
N TYR A 266 -6.64 -16.31 3.04
CA TYR A 266 -8.05 -16.29 3.40
C TYR A 266 -8.76 -17.52 2.81
N PRO A 267 -9.67 -18.16 3.55
CA PRO A 267 -10.06 -17.88 4.94
C PRO A 267 -9.11 -18.50 5.99
N ASP A 268 -8.26 -19.45 5.61
CA ASP A 268 -7.37 -20.16 6.51
C ASP A 268 -5.90 -19.73 6.36
N PRO A 269 -5.32 -19.03 7.37
CA PRO A 269 -3.92 -18.62 7.35
C PRO A 269 -2.91 -19.76 7.21
N LYS A 270 -3.30 -21.00 7.51
CA LYS A 270 -2.44 -22.19 7.43
C LYS A 270 -2.39 -22.86 6.07
N GLN A 271 -3.09 -22.32 5.06
CA GLN A 271 -3.12 -22.89 3.70
C GLN A 271 -2.46 -21.96 2.69
N ILE A 272 -1.39 -22.43 2.04
CA ILE A 272 -0.72 -21.71 0.92
C ILE A 272 -1.52 -21.85 -0.36
N ALA A 273 -2.09 -23.02 -0.63
CA ALA A 273 -2.75 -23.37 -1.88
C ALA A 273 -1.91 -23.00 -3.12
N PRO A 274 -0.70 -23.59 -3.29
CA PRO A 274 0.34 -23.09 -4.21
C PRO A 274 -0.10 -23.09 -5.67
N THR A 275 -0.88 -24.07 -6.09
CA THR A 275 -1.33 -24.24 -7.49
C THR A 275 -2.65 -23.54 -7.81
N LYS A 276 -3.33 -22.99 -6.78
CA LYS A 276 -4.57 -22.24 -6.97
C LYS A 276 -4.29 -20.98 -7.78
N GLU A 277 -5.15 -20.66 -8.74
CA GLU A 277 -5.14 -19.35 -9.40
C GLU A 277 -5.36 -18.23 -8.37
N ALA A 278 -4.49 -17.24 -8.41
CA ALA A 278 -4.56 -16.12 -7.47
C ALA A 278 -5.65 -15.15 -7.91
N THR A 279 -6.55 -14.83 -6.99
CA THR A 279 -7.55 -13.80 -7.23
C THR A 279 -6.94 -12.40 -7.20
N ARG A 280 -7.63 -11.41 -7.76
CA ARG A 280 -7.23 -10.00 -7.71
C ARG A 280 -7.06 -9.51 -6.27
N ALA A 281 -7.90 -9.99 -5.34
CA ALA A 281 -7.80 -9.70 -3.91
C ALA A 281 -6.53 -10.28 -3.29
N GLU A 282 -6.22 -11.56 -3.57
CA GLU A 282 -5.02 -12.23 -3.05
C GLU A 282 -3.74 -11.57 -3.57
N VAL A 283 -3.70 -11.25 -4.87
CA VAL A 283 -2.55 -10.55 -5.45
C VAL A 283 -2.40 -9.15 -4.85
N ALA A 284 -3.50 -8.40 -4.70
CA ALA A 284 -3.46 -7.08 -4.07
C ALA A 284 -2.91 -7.14 -2.64
N ALA A 285 -3.36 -8.11 -1.85
CA ALA A 285 -2.88 -8.31 -0.48
C ALA A 285 -1.38 -8.66 -0.44
N PHE A 286 -0.90 -9.57 -1.30
CA PHE A 286 0.52 -9.94 -1.37
C PHE A 286 1.39 -8.77 -1.81
N VAL A 287 0.99 -8.02 -2.84
CA VAL A 287 1.73 -6.85 -3.34
C VAL A 287 1.78 -5.75 -2.27
N TYR A 288 0.66 -5.49 -1.59
CA TYR A 288 0.65 -4.52 -0.50
C TYR A 288 1.59 -4.92 0.64
N GLN A 289 1.54 -6.18 1.08
CA GLN A 289 2.44 -6.68 2.13
C GLN A 289 3.91 -6.68 1.69
N ALA A 290 4.19 -6.89 0.41
CA ALA A 290 5.54 -6.74 -0.11
C ALA A 290 6.03 -5.26 -0.05
N LEU A 291 5.14 -4.28 -0.28
CA LEU A 291 5.47 -2.87 -0.06
C LEU A 291 5.74 -2.56 1.42
N VAL A 292 4.98 -3.18 2.34
CA VAL A 292 5.22 -3.09 3.79
C VAL A 292 6.58 -3.68 4.16
N ALA A 293 6.90 -4.88 3.65
CA ALA A 293 8.16 -5.58 3.94
C ALA A 293 9.41 -4.78 3.54
N ILE A 294 9.31 -3.96 2.48
CA ILE A 294 10.42 -3.09 2.04
C ILE A 294 10.32 -1.65 2.59
N GLY A 295 9.43 -1.39 3.56
CA GLY A 295 9.28 -0.10 4.22
C GLY A 295 8.66 1.01 3.37
N ARG A 296 7.92 0.65 2.30
CA ARG A 296 7.26 1.63 1.40
C ARG A 296 5.81 1.89 1.74
N SER A 297 5.21 1.10 2.62
CA SER A 297 3.82 1.26 3.07
C SER A 297 3.68 0.89 4.53
N PRO A 298 2.74 1.49 5.28
CA PRO A 298 2.46 1.11 6.65
C PRO A 298 1.72 -0.24 6.72
N ASN A 299 1.75 -0.88 7.89
CA ASN A 299 1.01 -2.11 8.12
C ASN A 299 -0.52 -1.88 8.00
N VAL A 300 -1.20 -2.83 7.35
CA VAL A 300 -2.64 -3.01 7.45
C VAL A 300 -2.92 -4.09 8.49
N ASN A 301 -3.82 -3.80 9.42
CA ASN A 301 -4.22 -4.82 10.40
C ASN A 301 -5.18 -5.82 9.73
N SER A 302 -4.78 -7.08 9.66
CA SER A 302 -5.61 -8.16 9.11
C SER A 302 -5.25 -9.48 9.79
N PRO A 303 -6.25 -10.27 10.23
CA PRO A 303 -6.02 -11.57 10.84
C PRO A 303 -5.51 -12.63 9.84
N TYR A 304 -5.53 -12.31 8.55
CA TYR A 304 -5.13 -13.21 7.47
C TYR A 304 -3.66 -13.04 7.06
N ILE A 305 -2.95 -12.06 7.61
CA ILE A 305 -1.49 -11.93 7.41
C ILE A 305 -0.80 -13.06 8.16
N VAL A 306 -0.07 -13.88 7.41
CA VAL A 306 0.65 -15.00 8.00
C VAL A 306 1.88 -14.50 8.74
N SER A 307 1.92 -14.71 10.04
CA SER A 307 3.12 -14.53 10.86
C SER A 307 3.91 -15.83 10.94
N PRO A 308 5.25 -15.77 11.08
CA PRO A 308 6.04 -16.97 11.32
C PRO A 308 5.46 -17.78 12.47
N PHE A 309 5.24 -19.04 12.23
CA PHE A 309 4.76 -19.94 13.27
C PHE A 309 5.89 -20.12 14.31
N ALA A 310 5.57 -20.04 15.60
CA ALA A 310 6.54 -20.33 16.64
C ALA A 310 7.05 -21.79 16.46
N VAL A 311 8.35 -21.92 16.22
CA VAL A 311 8.98 -23.23 16.22
C VAL A 311 9.04 -23.65 17.69
N THR A 312 8.10 -24.50 18.13
CA THR A 312 8.24 -25.22 19.40
C THR A 312 9.47 -26.12 19.24
N LYS A 313 10.56 -25.75 19.90
CA LYS A 313 11.68 -26.67 20.11
C LYS A 313 11.15 -27.76 21.03
N GLU A 314 10.88 -28.95 20.48
CA GLU A 314 10.76 -30.19 21.24
C GLU A 314 12.13 -30.57 21.78
#